data_21bde7e12e144cbaa0524095262fb975
#
_entry.id   21bde7e12e144cbaa0524095262fb975
#
_cell.length_a   1.000
_cell.length_b   1.000
_cell.length_c   1.000
_cell.angle_alpha   90.00
_cell.angle_beta   90.00
_cell.angle_gamma   90.00
#
_symmetry.space_group_name_H-M   'P 1'
#
loop_
_entity.id
_entity.type
_entity.pdbx_description
1 polymer ?
#
loop_
_entity_poly.entity_id
_entity_poly.type
_entity_poly.pdbx_seq_one_letter_code
_entity_poly.pdbx_strand_id
1 'polypeptide(L)'
;MKTSSPAPKAVPKQQPARSASKKTAKPDQAAKPHLRFHYPVGLHAETIAVLTAIEEGPDTPKHHEAIAGIAARLIDAGMDYYFLRPLRLGKVGFVVEQSAGIASAGASRILATVTRNVLLRMNRTQLLAVCEHVRHLME
;
A
#
# COMPACT_ATOMS: atom_id res chain seq x y z
N MET A 1 -11.91 78.89 23.61
CA MET A 1 -12.95 78.57 24.64
C MET A 1 -13.30 77.14 24.56
N LYS A 2 -12.98 76.40 25.59
CA LYS A 2 -13.79 75.40 26.31
C LYS A 2 -14.18 74.20 25.49
N THR A 3 -13.57 73.09 25.80
CA THR A 3 -13.87 72.01 26.78
C THR A 3 -14.72 70.95 26.10
N SER A 4 -14.53 69.68 26.13
CA SER A 4 -14.23 68.77 27.21
C SER A 4 -14.07 67.35 26.61
N SER A 5 -13.13 66.61 27.10
CA SER A 5 -13.15 65.16 27.22
C SER A 5 -14.41 64.67 27.98
N PRO A 6 -14.75 63.38 28.05
CA PRO A 6 -13.89 62.22 28.12
C PRO A 6 -14.42 60.92 27.44
N ALA A 7 -13.55 59.95 27.38
CA ALA A 7 -13.87 58.54 27.20
C ALA A 7 -14.67 57.93 28.40
N PRO A 8 -15.32 56.77 28.21
CA PRO A 8 -14.78 55.61 28.89
C PRO A 8 -14.88 54.29 28.13
N LYS A 9 -13.83 53.51 28.23
CA LYS A 9 -13.74 52.12 28.72
C LYS A 9 -14.92 51.18 28.41
N ALA A 10 -14.62 50.23 27.52
CA ALA A 10 -15.25 48.91 27.66
C ALA A 10 -14.16 47.83 27.53
N VAL A 11 -13.95 47.14 28.63
CA VAL A 11 -13.11 45.97 28.77
C VAL A 11 -13.88 44.79 28.18
N PRO A 12 -13.30 44.02 27.25
CA PRO A 12 -13.90 42.74 26.91
C PRO A 12 -13.50 41.68 27.94
N LYS A 13 -14.49 41.08 28.49
CA LYS A 13 -14.44 39.94 29.39
C LYS A 13 -13.61 38.81 28.81
N GLN A 14 -12.62 38.40 29.59
CA GLN A 14 -11.95 37.11 29.43
C GLN A 14 -12.95 35.98 29.48
N GLN A 15 -13.02 35.19 28.41
CA GLN A 15 -13.63 33.89 28.46
C GLN A 15 -12.64 32.89 29.06
N PRO A 16 -13.10 32.04 29.98
CA PRO A 16 -12.23 31.01 30.57
C PRO A 16 -11.88 29.97 29.53
N ALA A 17 -10.59 29.68 29.44
CA ALA A 17 -10.02 28.60 28.68
C ALA A 17 -10.69 27.27 29.01
N ARG A 18 -11.38 26.68 28.03
CA ARG A 18 -11.79 25.29 28.11
C ARG A 18 -10.53 24.43 28.07
N SER A 19 -10.26 23.78 29.16
CA SER A 19 -9.30 22.68 29.28
C SER A 19 -9.66 21.61 28.26
N ALA A 20 -8.96 21.64 27.12
CA ALA A 20 -8.92 20.48 26.26
C ALA A 20 -8.06 19.43 26.94
N SER A 21 -8.69 18.39 27.44
CA SER A 21 -8.04 17.19 27.94
C SER A 21 -7.05 16.71 26.88
N LYS A 22 -5.79 16.91 27.13
CA LYS A 22 -4.69 16.25 26.45
C LYS A 22 -4.82 14.76 26.72
N LYS A 23 -5.55 14.07 25.87
CA LYS A 23 -5.44 12.63 25.74
C LYS A 23 -4.00 12.39 25.32
N THR A 24 -3.17 11.97 26.25
CA THR A 24 -1.82 11.48 25.98
C THR A 24 -1.98 10.26 25.08
N ALA A 25 -1.96 10.51 23.76
CA ALA A 25 -1.73 9.47 22.80
C ALA A 25 -0.34 8.90 23.12
N LYS A 26 -0.31 7.61 23.45
CA LYS A 26 0.88 6.78 23.50
C LYS A 26 1.77 7.17 22.30
N PRO A 27 3.11 7.32 22.46
CA PRO A 27 3.96 7.63 21.32
C PRO A 27 3.72 6.55 20.28
N ASP A 28 3.02 6.97 19.24
CA ASP A 28 2.65 6.17 18.09
C ASP A 28 3.94 5.59 17.54
N GLN A 29 3.99 4.28 17.42
CA GLN A 29 5.04 3.66 16.61
C GLN A 29 4.91 4.34 15.25
N ALA A 30 5.78 5.30 14.99
CA ALA A 30 5.75 6.08 13.77
C ALA A 30 5.67 5.10 12.61
N ALA A 31 4.52 5.08 11.94
CA ALA A 31 4.28 4.17 10.83
C ALA A 31 5.45 4.34 9.86
N LYS A 32 6.16 3.24 9.59
CA LYS A 32 7.31 3.30 8.67
C LYS A 32 6.83 3.83 7.33
N PRO A 33 7.57 4.76 6.71
CA PRO A 33 7.22 5.24 5.38
C PRO A 33 6.99 4.06 4.43
N HIS A 34 5.89 4.06 3.71
CA HIS A 34 5.55 3.00 2.78
C HIS A 34 4.93 3.57 1.51
N LEU A 35 5.10 2.85 0.41
CA LEU A 35 4.43 3.13 -0.85
C LEU A 35 3.24 2.18 -0.99
N ARG A 36 2.12 2.71 -1.49
CA ARG A 36 0.91 1.94 -1.78
C ARG A 36 0.64 2.00 -3.26
N PHE A 37 0.07 0.94 -3.82
CA PHE A 37 -0.41 0.93 -5.19
C PHE A 37 -1.81 0.33 -5.26
N HIS A 38 -2.56 0.75 -6.27
CA HIS A 38 -3.89 0.23 -6.53
C HIS A 38 -3.80 -0.90 -7.55
N TYR A 39 -4.48 -1.99 -7.27
CA TYR A 39 -4.62 -3.15 -8.14
C TYR A 39 -6.09 -3.56 -8.26
N PRO A 40 -6.47 -4.36 -9.28
CA PRO A 40 -7.87 -4.70 -9.53
C PRO A 40 -8.54 -5.38 -8.34
N VAL A 41 -9.79 -5.01 -8.06
CA VAL A 41 -10.59 -5.61 -6.95
C VAL A 41 -10.70 -7.12 -7.10
N GLY A 42 -10.82 -7.64 -8.33
CA GLY A 42 -10.83 -9.08 -8.58
C GLY A 42 -9.54 -9.77 -8.13
N LEU A 43 -8.38 -9.14 -8.33
CA LEU A 43 -7.11 -9.68 -7.86
C LEU A 43 -7.03 -9.68 -6.32
N HIS A 44 -7.61 -8.69 -5.65
CA HIS A 44 -7.71 -8.68 -4.19
C HIS A 44 -8.52 -9.89 -3.69
N ALA A 45 -9.73 -10.06 -4.19
CA ALA A 45 -10.61 -11.15 -3.78
C ALA A 45 -9.97 -12.54 -4.03
N GLU A 46 -9.33 -12.72 -5.17
CA GLU A 46 -8.62 -13.94 -5.52
C GLU A 46 -7.42 -14.20 -4.61
N THR A 47 -6.67 -13.14 -4.29
CA THR A 47 -5.55 -13.26 -3.35
C THR A 47 -6.03 -13.73 -1.99
N ILE A 48 -7.06 -13.11 -1.43
CA ILE A 48 -7.64 -13.53 -0.13
C ILE A 48 -8.12 -14.99 -0.18
N ALA A 49 -8.77 -15.39 -1.26
CA ALA A 49 -9.24 -16.78 -1.42
C ALA A 49 -8.07 -17.78 -1.43
N VAL A 50 -6.99 -17.47 -2.15
CA VAL A 50 -5.78 -18.32 -2.20
C VAL A 50 -5.10 -18.39 -0.84
N LEU A 51 -4.92 -17.25 -0.14
CA LEU A 51 -4.33 -17.22 1.20
C LEU A 51 -5.13 -18.08 2.17
N THR A 52 -6.45 -17.93 2.19
CA THR A 52 -7.34 -18.72 3.05
C THR A 52 -7.26 -20.23 2.74
N ALA A 53 -7.25 -20.60 1.46
CA ALA A 53 -7.11 -21.99 1.06
C ALA A 53 -5.78 -22.62 1.51
N ILE A 54 -4.69 -21.83 1.52
CA ILE A 54 -3.39 -22.30 2.01
C ILE A 54 -3.39 -22.42 3.53
N GLU A 55 -3.96 -21.47 4.23
CA GLU A 55 -4.00 -21.43 5.71
C GLU A 55 -4.83 -22.59 6.28
N GLU A 56 -6.00 -22.85 5.69
CA GLU A 56 -6.95 -23.87 6.16
C GLU A 56 -6.71 -25.24 5.56
N GLY A 57 -6.07 -25.32 4.40
CA GLY A 57 -5.89 -26.57 3.66
C GLY A 57 -4.62 -27.35 4.01
N PRO A 58 -4.50 -28.58 3.50
CA PRO A 58 -3.26 -29.36 3.58
C PRO A 58 -2.15 -28.75 2.72
N ASP A 59 -0.91 -29.06 3.04
CA ASP A 59 0.21 -28.67 2.19
C ASP A 59 0.20 -29.45 0.87
N THR A 60 -0.05 -28.75 -0.22
CA THR A 60 -0.13 -29.35 -1.56
C THR A 60 0.65 -28.50 -2.58
N PRO A 61 1.22 -29.14 -3.62
CA PRO A 61 1.89 -28.41 -4.69
C PRO A 61 0.98 -27.38 -5.38
N LYS A 62 -0.34 -27.61 -5.40
CA LYS A 62 -1.32 -26.67 -5.95
C LYS A 62 -1.35 -25.35 -5.22
N HIS A 63 -1.14 -25.33 -3.90
CA HIS A 63 -1.10 -24.12 -3.10
C HIS A 63 0.13 -23.28 -3.43
N HIS A 64 1.29 -23.92 -3.61
CA HIS A 64 2.52 -23.24 -4.03
C HIS A 64 2.37 -22.61 -5.42
N GLU A 65 1.76 -23.31 -6.36
CA GLU A 65 1.48 -22.77 -7.69
C GLU A 65 0.45 -21.62 -7.65
N ALA A 66 -0.60 -21.76 -6.84
CA ALA A 66 -1.61 -20.72 -6.71
C ALA A 66 -1.03 -19.41 -6.18
N ILE A 67 -0.24 -19.46 -5.09
CA ILE A 67 0.37 -18.24 -4.54
C ILE A 67 1.45 -17.68 -5.49
N ALA A 68 2.16 -18.52 -6.23
CA ALA A 68 3.10 -18.07 -7.24
C ALA A 68 2.39 -17.33 -8.38
N GLY A 69 1.23 -17.80 -8.80
CA GLY A 69 0.37 -17.12 -9.78
C GLY A 69 -0.12 -15.76 -9.28
N ILE A 70 -0.55 -15.68 -8.03
CA ILE A 70 -0.94 -14.41 -7.39
C ILE A 70 0.25 -13.45 -7.33
N ALA A 71 1.42 -13.91 -6.88
CA ALA A 71 2.62 -13.10 -6.79
C ALA A 71 3.02 -12.51 -8.16
N ALA A 72 2.96 -13.31 -9.23
CA ALA A 72 3.22 -12.82 -10.59
C ALA A 72 2.29 -11.69 -10.99
N ARG A 73 0.99 -11.80 -10.73
CA ARG A 73 -0.02 -10.78 -11.05
C ARG A 73 0.12 -9.53 -10.19
N LEU A 74 0.52 -9.66 -8.92
CA LEU A 74 0.85 -8.51 -8.07
C LEU A 74 2.11 -7.79 -8.54
N ILE A 75 3.13 -8.52 -9.01
CA ILE A 75 4.33 -7.95 -9.62
C ILE A 75 3.94 -7.15 -10.86
N ASP A 76 3.14 -7.70 -11.76
CA ASP A 76 2.68 -7.01 -12.96
C ASP A 76 1.90 -5.74 -12.63
N ALA A 77 0.97 -5.81 -11.67
CA ALA A 77 0.19 -4.66 -11.23
C ALA A 77 1.09 -3.56 -10.61
N GLY A 78 2.08 -3.95 -9.81
CA GLY A 78 3.06 -3.02 -9.23
C GLY A 78 3.93 -2.36 -10.30
N MET A 79 4.39 -3.12 -11.28
CA MET A 79 5.18 -2.61 -12.42
C MET A 79 4.36 -1.64 -13.27
N ASP A 80 3.10 -1.94 -13.56
CA ASP A 80 2.22 -1.00 -14.26
C ASP A 80 2.05 0.29 -13.44
N TYR A 81 1.75 0.17 -12.16
CA TYR A 81 1.47 1.32 -11.30
C TYR A 81 2.67 2.24 -11.10
N TYR A 82 3.85 1.70 -10.81
CA TYR A 82 5.03 2.49 -10.47
C TYR A 82 5.87 2.92 -11.67
N PHE A 83 5.83 2.18 -12.77
CA PHE A 83 6.69 2.45 -13.92
C PHE A 83 5.92 2.89 -15.16
N LEU A 84 4.88 2.17 -15.56
CA LEU A 84 4.18 2.49 -16.81
C LEU A 84 3.20 3.65 -16.67
N ARG A 85 2.47 3.70 -15.56
CA ARG A 85 1.48 4.76 -15.33
C ARG A 85 2.09 6.17 -15.29
N PRO A 86 3.23 6.43 -14.61
CA PRO A 86 3.89 7.73 -14.68
C PRO A 86 4.30 8.16 -16.08
N LEU A 87 4.75 7.22 -16.92
CA LEU A 87 5.12 7.51 -18.32
C LEU A 87 3.91 7.94 -19.13
N ARG A 88 2.78 7.25 -18.97
CA ARG A 88 1.50 7.63 -19.61
C ARG A 88 1.03 9.02 -19.15
N LEU A 89 1.11 9.31 -17.87
CA LEU A 89 0.76 10.62 -17.30
C LEU A 89 1.71 11.73 -17.79
N GLY A 90 2.99 11.42 -17.94
CA GLY A 90 4.01 12.34 -18.43
C GLY A 90 3.95 12.58 -19.96
N LYS A 91 3.09 11.87 -20.70
CA LYS A 91 2.94 11.96 -22.16
C LYS A 91 4.29 11.89 -22.90
N VAL A 92 5.14 10.95 -22.48
CA VAL A 92 6.53 10.80 -22.98
C VAL A 92 6.65 10.39 -24.45
N GLY A 93 5.53 10.14 -25.12
CA GLY A 93 5.47 9.74 -26.51
C GLY A 93 5.40 8.21 -26.69
N PHE A 94 4.75 7.81 -27.79
CA PHE A 94 4.40 6.41 -28.07
C PHE A 94 5.61 5.46 -28.09
N VAL A 95 6.72 5.87 -28.69
CA VAL A 95 7.92 5.02 -28.80
C VAL A 95 8.53 4.72 -27.43
N VAL A 96 8.60 5.72 -26.57
CA VAL A 96 9.13 5.57 -25.21
C VAL A 96 8.20 4.70 -24.36
N GLU A 97 6.89 4.91 -24.47
CA GLU A 97 5.90 4.11 -23.74
C GLU A 97 5.93 2.65 -24.20
N GLN A 98 6.02 2.38 -25.47
CA GLN A 98 6.11 1.03 -26.03
C GLN A 98 7.41 0.33 -25.57
N SER A 99 8.55 1.01 -25.65
CA SER A 99 9.84 0.46 -25.21
C SER A 99 9.84 0.16 -23.72
N ALA A 100 9.28 1.06 -22.89
CA ALA A 100 9.12 0.87 -21.46
C ALA A 100 8.18 -0.30 -21.15
N GLY A 101 7.10 -0.47 -21.93
CA GLY A 101 6.18 -1.60 -21.80
C GLY A 101 6.87 -2.95 -22.03
N ILE A 102 7.68 -3.05 -23.09
CA ILE A 102 8.45 -4.27 -23.38
C ILE A 102 9.47 -4.56 -22.27
N ALA A 103 10.22 -3.55 -21.84
CA ALA A 103 11.21 -3.70 -20.76
C ALA A 103 10.54 -4.10 -19.43
N SER A 104 9.41 -3.46 -19.10
CA SER A 104 8.63 -3.78 -17.89
C SER A 104 8.11 -5.22 -17.92
N ALA A 105 7.56 -5.67 -19.05
CA ALA A 105 7.08 -7.03 -19.21
C ALA A 105 8.22 -8.06 -19.07
N GLY A 106 9.40 -7.76 -19.59
CA GLY A 106 10.60 -8.58 -19.41
C GLY A 106 11.03 -8.67 -17.95
N ALA A 107 11.09 -7.54 -17.26
CA ALA A 107 11.43 -7.48 -15.83
C ALA A 107 10.40 -8.23 -14.97
N SER A 108 9.11 -8.01 -15.20
CA SER A 108 8.03 -8.74 -14.51
C SER A 108 8.17 -10.25 -14.67
N ARG A 109 8.44 -10.72 -15.87
CA ARG A 109 8.60 -12.16 -16.14
C ARG A 109 9.78 -12.77 -15.39
N ILE A 110 10.90 -12.06 -15.33
CA ILE A 110 12.10 -12.50 -14.58
C ILE A 110 11.75 -12.56 -13.08
N LEU A 111 11.18 -11.50 -12.53
CA LEU A 111 10.79 -11.43 -11.12
C LEU A 111 9.77 -12.53 -10.77
N ALA A 112 8.75 -12.71 -11.59
CA ALA A 112 7.75 -13.75 -11.39
C ALA A 112 8.37 -15.15 -11.41
N THR A 113 9.32 -15.41 -12.32
CA THR A 113 10.01 -16.69 -12.41
C THR A 113 10.87 -16.97 -11.17
N VAL A 114 11.64 -15.98 -10.71
CA VAL A 114 12.44 -16.11 -9.49
C VAL A 114 11.53 -16.33 -8.27
N THR A 115 10.49 -15.51 -8.12
CA THR A 115 9.52 -15.64 -7.02
C THR A 115 8.83 -17.00 -7.02
N ARG A 116 8.39 -17.48 -8.19
CA ARG A 116 7.82 -18.82 -8.34
C ARG A 116 8.79 -19.91 -7.88
N ASN A 117 10.04 -19.86 -8.33
CA ASN A 117 11.06 -20.86 -7.97
C ASN A 117 11.33 -20.87 -6.46
N VAL A 118 11.29 -19.71 -5.81
CA VAL A 118 11.43 -19.61 -4.35
C VAL A 118 10.20 -20.21 -3.66
N LEU A 119 8.99 -19.79 -4.04
CA LEU A 119 7.74 -20.26 -3.44
C LEU A 119 7.55 -21.76 -3.57
N LEU A 120 7.91 -22.36 -4.72
CA LEU A 120 7.82 -23.81 -4.93
C LEU A 120 8.77 -24.64 -4.06
N ARG A 121 9.82 -24.03 -3.51
CA ARG A 121 10.81 -24.70 -2.64
C ARG A 121 10.54 -24.46 -1.15
N MET A 122 9.60 -23.62 -0.79
CA MET A 122 9.25 -23.32 0.59
C MET A 122 8.57 -24.53 1.24
N ASN A 123 8.87 -24.76 2.51
CA ASN A 123 8.08 -25.65 3.34
C ASN A 123 6.80 -24.96 3.83
N ARG A 124 5.87 -25.72 4.42
CA ARG A 124 4.59 -25.17 4.91
C ARG A 124 4.76 -24.00 5.87
N THR A 125 5.67 -24.07 6.82
CA THR A 125 5.89 -23.00 7.79
C THR A 125 6.32 -21.69 7.11
N GLN A 126 7.21 -21.79 6.13
CA GLN A 126 7.65 -20.64 5.34
C GLN A 126 6.53 -20.08 4.48
N LEU A 127 5.73 -20.96 3.87
CA LEU A 127 4.58 -20.56 3.06
C LEU A 127 3.54 -19.82 3.89
N LEU A 128 3.22 -20.31 5.08
CA LEU A 128 2.29 -19.63 6.00
C LEU A 128 2.81 -18.26 6.45
N ALA A 129 4.10 -18.11 6.71
CA ALA A 129 4.70 -16.81 7.01
C ALA A 129 4.59 -15.81 5.84
N VAL A 130 4.71 -16.30 4.60
CA VAL A 130 4.44 -15.48 3.40
C VAL A 130 2.97 -15.09 3.32
N CYS A 131 2.04 -16.00 3.59
CA CYS A 131 0.61 -15.70 3.60
C CYS A 131 0.27 -14.62 4.63
N GLU A 132 0.76 -14.75 5.85
CA GLU A 132 0.58 -13.75 6.91
C GLU A 132 1.12 -12.38 6.50
N HIS A 133 2.33 -12.34 5.93
CA HIS A 133 2.93 -11.11 5.44
C HIS A 133 2.12 -10.45 4.33
N VAL A 134 1.69 -11.23 3.32
CA VAL A 134 0.87 -10.71 2.22
C VAL A 134 -0.46 -10.19 2.74
N ARG A 135 -1.11 -10.89 3.66
CA ARG A 135 -2.37 -10.45 4.29
C ARG A 135 -2.20 -9.10 4.99
N HIS A 136 -1.13 -8.94 5.76
CA HIS A 136 -0.82 -7.67 6.43
C HIS A 136 -0.55 -6.50 5.45
N LEU A 137 0.01 -6.79 4.28
CA LEU A 137 0.21 -5.77 3.24
C LEU A 137 -1.09 -5.35 2.54
N MET A 138 -2.15 -6.13 2.66
CA MET A 138 -3.45 -5.89 2.01
C MET A 138 -4.46 -5.18 2.92
N GLU A 139 -4.16 -4.99 4.19
CA GLU A 139 -4.92 -4.19 5.17
C GLU A 139 -4.56 -2.69 5.07
#